data_e6b2e74c8ef4f445533f7cfcb1f4bf42
#
_entry.id   e6b2e74c8ef4f445533f7cfcb1f4bf42
#
_cell.length_a   1.000
_cell.length_b   1.000
_cell.length_c   1.000
_cell.angle_alpha   90.00
_cell.angle_beta   90.00
_cell.angle_gamma   90.00
#
_symmetry.space_group_name_H-M   'P 1'
#
loop_
_entity.id
_entity.type
_entity.pdbx_description
1 polymer ?
#
loop_
_entity_poly.entity_id
_entity_poly.type
_entity_poly.pdbx_seq_one_letter_code
_entity_poly.pdbx_strand_id
1 'polypeptide(L)'
;VKLNPDIWQKTRLDGVKVGVPQEYFADGTDAGVRENIEKTIEKMRDLGAEIVDISLPHTKEGISVYYIICPAEVATNMARYDGLRFGEKVENGNDIVANRSALLGKEVQRRSLVGSFVLSAGSYEEYYQKASLARELIRDDFRKAFEKVDVIVTPTAPTVAWKIGEKGDDPMAAYLEDVFTVPASLAGL
;
A
#
# COMPACT_ATOMS: atom_id res chain seq x y z
N VAL A 1 -18.08 3.77 13.56
CA VAL A 1 -17.42 5.05 13.87
C VAL A 1 -18.47 6.15 13.75
N LYS A 2 -18.79 6.86 14.86
CA LYS A 2 -19.63 8.06 14.77
C LYS A 2 -18.74 9.21 14.35
N LEU A 3 -18.92 9.71 13.14
CA LEU A 3 -18.25 10.93 12.71
C LEU A 3 -18.80 12.11 13.49
N ASN A 4 -17.91 12.90 14.10
CA ASN A 4 -18.30 14.17 14.73
C ASN A 4 -18.52 15.19 13.61
N PRO A 5 -19.76 15.70 13.37
CA PRO A 5 -20.02 16.65 12.31
C PRO A 5 -19.25 17.97 12.46
N ASP A 6 -18.86 18.33 13.69
CA ASP A 6 -18.13 19.58 13.97
C ASP A 6 -16.68 19.54 13.50
N ILE A 7 -16.14 18.34 13.14
CA ILE A 7 -14.76 18.20 12.68
C ILE A 7 -14.50 19.00 11.39
N TRP A 8 -15.52 19.14 10.53
CA TRP A 8 -15.44 19.88 9.27
C TRP A 8 -15.47 21.41 9.44
N GLN A 9 -15.80 21.89 10.66
CA GLN A 9 -15.85 23.32 10.98
C GLN A 9 -14.55 23.82 11.63
N LYS A 10 -13.65 22.89 11.99
CA LYS A 10 -12.36 23.26 12.57
C LYS A 10 -11.47 23.85 11.48
N THR A 11 -11.05 25.09 11.69
CA THR A 11 -10.10 25.81 10.82
C THR A 11 -8.68 25.80 11.35
N ARG A 12 -8.45 25.22 12.54
CA ARG A 12 -7.16 25.13 13.23
C ARG A 12 -6.91 23.70 13.74
N LEU A 13 -5.63 23.41 13.97
CA LEU A 13 -5.12 22.10 14.40
C LEU A 13 -4.55 22.15 15.83
N ASP A 14 -4.96 23.13 16.65
CA ASP A 14 -4.45 23.26 18.01
C ASP A 14 -4.69 21.97 18.83
N GLY A 15 -3.62 21.45 19.42
CA GLY A 15 -3.62 20.23 20.21
C GLY A 15 -3.55 18.93 19.38
N VAL A 16 -3.44 19.01 18.06
CA VAL A 16 -3.21 17.83 17.20
C VAL A 16 -1.70 17.59 17.06
N LYS A 17 -1.27 16.37 17.34
CA LYS A 17 0.11 15.91 17.14
C LYS A 17 0.23 15.21 15.81
N VAL A 18 1.08 15.75 14.92
CA VAL A 18 1.32 15.25 13.58
C VAL A 18 2.69 14.61 13.53
N GLY A 19 2.73 13.28 13.32
CA GLY A 19 3.96 12.52 13.15
C GLY A 19 4.51 12.62 11.74
N VAL A 20 5.80 12.87 11.63
CA VAL A 20 6.54 12.90 10.35
C VAL A 20 7.62 11.82 10.39
N PRO A 21 7.46 10.70 9.65
CA PRO A 21 8.44 9.61 9.66
C PRO A 21 9.65 9.96 8.79
N GLN A 22 10.83 9.89 9.38
CA GLN A 22 12.09 10.27 8.71
C GLN A 22 12.38 9.41 7.48
N GLU A 23 12.01 8.16 7.50
CA GLU A 23 12.24 7.18 6.43
C GLU A 23 11.56 7.53 5.11
N TYR A 24 10.48 8.32 5.16
CA TYR A 24 9.71 8.74 3.98
C TYR A 24 10.28 9.97 3.27
N PHE A 25 11.30 10.58 3.85
CA PHE A 25 12.00 11.76 3.31
C PHE A 25 13.44 11.44 2.87
N ALA A 26 13.78 10.14 2.76
CA ALA A 26 15.06 9.66 2.25
C ALA A 26 15.21 9.94 0.74
N ASP A 27 16.37 9.59 0.18
CA ASP A 27 16.67 9.76 -1.24
C ASP A 27 15.71 8.95 -2.14
N GLY A 28 15.46 9.48 -3.34
CA GLY A 28 14.61 8.83 -4.34
C GLY A 28 13.23 9.48 -4.54
N THR A 29 12.85 10.44 -3.70
CA THR A 29 11.65 11.25 -3.90
C THR A 29 11.93 12.46 -4.78
N ASP A 30 11.05 12.72 -5.75
CA ASP A 30 11.11 13.92 -6.60
C ASP A 30 11.15 15.20 -5.75
N ALA A 31 12.01 16.16 -6.16
CA ALA A 31 12.22 17.40 -5.42
C ALA A 31 10.93 18.22 -5.25
N GLY A 32 10.07 18.24 -6.28
CA GLY A 32 8.79 18.95 -6.22
C GLY A 32 7.80 18.30 -5.28
N VAL A 33 7.79 16.95 -5.20
CA VAL A 33 6.98 16.21 -4.23
C VAL A 33 7.46 16.50 -2.81
N ARG A 34 8.76 16.45 -2.56
CA ARG A 34 9.37 16.77 -1.27
C ARG A 34 9.03 18.21 -0.84
N GLU A 35 9.27 19.20 -1.70
CA GLU A 35 8.96 20.60 -1.41
C GLU A 35 7.49 20.82 -1.07
N ASN A 36 6.59 20.15 -1.78
CA ASN A 36 5.14 20.28 -1.55
C ASN A 36 4.72 19.71 -0.20
N ILE A 37 5.24 18.54 0.19
CA ILE A 37 4.90 17.95 1.49
C ILE A 37 5.52 18.75 2.64
N GLU A 38 6.74 19.27 2.50
CA GLU A 38 7.38 20.14 3.49
C GLU A 38 6.56 21.42 3.70
N LYS A 39 6.11 22.09 2.63
CA LYS A 39 5.18 23.24 2.71
C LYS A 39 3.87 22.89 3.40
N THR A 40 3.38 21.68 3.17
CA THR A 40 2.14 21.21 3.83
C THR A 40 2.35 21.03 5.33
N ILE A 41 3.49 20.47 5.75
CA ILE A 41 3.85 20.32 7.17
C ILE A 41 3.99 21.69 7.83
N GLU A 42 4.66 22.67 7.19
CA GLU A 42 4.76 24.04 7.69
C GLU A 42 3.37 24.68 7.87
N LYS A 43 2.49 24.51 6.87
CA LYS A 43 1.12 25.00 6.98
C LYS A 43 0.34 24.37 8.14
N MET A 44 0.55 23.08 8.43
CA MET A 44 -0.06 22.44 9.60
C MET A 44 0.46 23.04 10.90
N ARG A 45 1.77 23.36 10.97
CA ARG A 45 2.38 24.05 12.12
C ARG A 45 1.77 25.44 12.31
N ASP A 46 1.59 26.23 11.26
CA ASP A 46 0.96 27.55 11.30
C ASP A 46 -0.51 27.47 11.76
N LEU A 47 -1.18 26.37 11.45
CA LEU A 47 -2.55 26.11 11.92
C LEU A 47 -2.60 25.63 13.37
N GLY A 48 -1.47 25.45 14.05
CA GLY A 48 -1.37 25.13 15.48
C GLY A 48 -1.09 23.65 15.78
N ALA A 49 -0.75 22.83 14.78
CA ALA A 49 -0.36 21.45 15.02
C ALA A 49 1.04 21.36 15.67
N GLU A 50 1.21 20.41 16.57
CA GLU A 50 2.52 19.99 17.08
C GLU A 50 3.13 18.98 16.10
N ILE A 51 4.23 19.35 15.43
CA ILE A 51 4.94 18.45 14.51
C ILE A 51 5.95 17.63 15.31
N VAL A 52 5.86 16.31 15.21
CA VAL A 52 6.67 15.34 15.96
C VAL A 52 7.42 14.44 15.01
N ASP A 53 8.74 14.40 15.11
CA ASP A 53 9.55 13.44 14.37
C ASP A 53 9.33 12.03 14.92
N ILE A 54 9.02 11.10 14.01
CA ILE A 54 8.82 9.68 14.34
C ILE A 54 9.69 8.81 13.44
N SER A 55 9.85 7.55 13.80
CA SER A 55 10.58 6.55 13.01
C SER A 55 9.70 5.33 12.78
N LEU A 56 9.70 4.83 11.54
CA LEU A 56 9.01 3.63 11.08
C LEU A 56 10.02 2.72 10.36
N PRO A 57 11.02 2.15 11.07
CA PRO A 57 12.22 1.56 10.49
C PRO A 57 11.96 0.36 9.59
N HIS A 58 10.85 -0.39 9.77
CA HIS A 58 10.54 -1.56 8.97
C HIS A 58 9.73 -1.24 7.70
N THR A 59 9.38 0.03 7.45
CA THR A 59 8.63 0.41 6.24
C THR A 59 9.42 0.18 4.95
N LYS A 60 10.75 0.15 5.00
CA LYS A 60 11.63 -0.20 3.88
C LYS A 60 11.37 -1.62 3.33
N GLU A 61 10.86 -2.53 4.15
CA GLU A 61 10.51 -3.89 3.75
C GLU A 61 9.09 -3.97 3.14
N GLY A 62 8.34 -2.87 3.19
CA GLY A 62 6.91 -2.83 2.84
C GLY A 62 6.62 -3.40 1.45
N ILE A 63 7.35 -2.97 0.41
CA ILE A 63 7.15 -3.45 -0.96
C ILE A 63 7.36 -4.96 -1.05
N SER A 64 8.46 -5.48 -0.51
CA SER A 64 8.75 -6.92 -0.54
C SER A 64 7.70 -7.75 0.18
N VAL A 65 7.25 -7.29 1.35
CA VAL A 65 6.20 -7.94 2.14
C VAL A 65 4.85 -7.91 1.40
N TYR A 66 4.50 -6.76 0.84
CA TYR A 66 3.24 -6.59 0.11
C TYR A 66 3.14 -7.51 -1.09
N TYR A 67 4.21 -7.59 -1.91
CA TYR A 67 4.21 -8.42 -3.11
C TYR A 67 4.29 -9.93 -2.86
N ILE A 68 4.33 -10.35 -1.60
CA ILE A 68 4.10 -11.73 -1.17
C ILE A 68 2.66 -11.89 -0.63
N ILE A 69 2.26 -11.06 0.33
CA ILE A 69 0.96 -11.19 1.01
C ILE A 69 -0.21 -10.87 0.08
N CYS A 70 -0.15 -9.73 -0.63
CA CYS A 70 -1.24 -9.31 -1.51
C CYS A 70 -1.52 -10.32 -2.64
N PRO A 71 -0.53 -10.83 -3.39
CA PRO A 71 -0.76 -11.89 -4.36
C PRO A 71 -1.37 -13.16 -3.75
N ALA A 72 -0.98 -13.57 -2.54
CA ALA A 72 -1.56 -14.72 -1.85
C ALA A 72 -3.07 -14.52 -1.59
N GLU A 73 -3.46 -13.34 -1.10
CA GLU A 73 -4.86 -12.96 -0.91
C GLU A 73 -5.61 -12.85 -2.24
N VAL A 74 -5.00 -12.23 -3.24
CA VAL A 74 -5.56 -12.11 -4.61
C VAL A 74 -5.82 -13.49 -5.20
N ALA A 75 -4.88 -14.44 -5.12
CA ALA A 75 -5.06 -15.79 -5.65
C ALA A 75 -6.29 -16.47 -5.03
N THR A 76 -6.46 -16.34 -3.72
CA THR A 76 -7.59 -16.91 -2.98
C THR A 76 -8.91 -16.21 -3.35
N ASN A 77 -8.94 -14.89 -3.33
CA ASN A 77 -10.15 -14.12 -3.58
C ASN A 77 -10.59 -14.20 -5.05
N MET A 78 -9.66 -14.15 -5.99
CA MET A 78 -9.95 -14.25 -7.43
C MET A 78 -10.34 -15.67 -7.87
N ALA A 79 -10.13 -16.70 -7.03
CA ALA A 79 -10.62 -18.04 -7.29
C ALA A 79 -12.16 -18.09 -7.40
N ARG A 80 -12.87 -17.13 -6.79
CA ARG A 80 -14.34 -17.00 -6.91
C ARG A 80 -14.79 -16.71 -8.35
N TYR A 81 -13.99 -15.98 -9.12
CA TYR A 81 -14.32 -15.63 -10.49
C TYR A 81 -13.87 -16.75 -11.43
N ASP A 82 -14.69 -17.80 -11.49
CA ASP A 82 -14.44 -19.03 -12.24
C ASP A 82 -14.86 -18.94 -13.72
N GLY A 83 -15.63 -17.87 -14.08
CA GLY A 83 -16.21 -17.74 -15.42
C GLY A 83 -17.35 -18.72 -15.69
N LEU A 84 -17.84 -19.45 -14.70
CA LEU A 84 -19.00 -20.34 -14.81
C LEU A 84 -20.19 -19.80 -13.99
N ARG A 85 -19.95 -19.50 -12.70
CA ARG A 85 -20.93 -18.95 -11.76
C ARG A 85 -20.78 -17.44 -11.64
N PHE A 86 -19.53 -16.97 -11.61
CA PHE A 86 -19.19 -15.57 -11.43
C PHE A 86 -18.14 -15.12 -12.47
N GLY A 87 -18.33 -13.92 -12.98
CA GLY A 87 -17.51 -13.35 -14.04
C GLY A 87 -18.06 -13.62 -15.43
N GLU A 88 -17.37 -13.11 -16.42
CA GLU A 88 -17.71 -13.32 -17.83
C GLU A 88 -17.25 -14.71 -18.32
N LYS A 89 -17.90 -15.17 -19.40
CA LYS A 89 -17.56 -16.39 -20.13
C LYS A 89 -17.12 -16.06 -21.53
N VAL A 90 -16.16 -16.81 -22.04
CA VAL A 90 -15.96 -16.85 -23.50
C VAL A 90 -17.14 -17.55 -24.15
N GLU A 91 -17.40 -17.28 -25.43
CA GLU A 91 -18.44 -17.94 -26.18
C GLU A 91 -18.27 -19.47 -26.12
N ASN A 92 -19.32 -20.18 -25.73
CA ASN A 92 -19.32 -21.62 -25.44
C ASN A 92 -18.35 -22.08 -24.33
N GLY A 93 -17.88 -21.15 -23.48
CA GLY A 93 -16.89 -21.42 -22.43
C GLY A 93 -17.48 -22.13 -21.21
N ASN A 94 -17.34 -23.46 -21.16
CA ASN A 94 -17.59 -24.28 -19.97
C ASN A 94 -16.30 -24.71 -19.26
N ASP A 95 -15.16 -24.13 -19.66
CA ASP A 95 -13.82 -24.39 -19.12
C ASP A 95 -13.35 -23.21 -18.28
N ILE A 96 -13.14 -23.44 -16.99
CA ILE A 96 -12.65 -22.47 -16.03
C ILE A 96 -11.30 -21.89 -16.45
N VAL A 97 -10.39 -22.75 -16.93
CA VAL A 97 -9.03 -22.33 -17.31
C VAL A 97 -9.09 -21.42 -18.53
N ALA A 98 -9.87 -21.80 -19.54
CA ALA A 98 -10.04 -21.01 -20.76
C ALA A 98 -10.67 -19.63 -20.43
N ASN A 99 -11.74 -19.59 -19.65
CA ASN A 99 -12.41 -18.36 -19.25
C ASN A 99 -11.46 -17.42 -18.48
N ARG A 100 -10.76 -17.93 -17.48
CA ARG A 100 -9.85 -17.14 -16.66
C ARG A 100 -8.64 -16.64 -17.46
N SER A 101 -8.07 -17.48 -18.32
CA SER A 101 -6.92 -17.09 -19.14
C SER A 101 -7.26 -16.03 -20.18
N ALA A 102 -8.48 -16.08 -20.75
CA ALA A 102 -8.91 -15.12 -21.76
C ALA A 102 -9.40 -13.79 -21.18
N LEU A 103 -10.07 -13.81 -20.02
CA LEU A 103 -10.87 -12.67 -19.54
C LEU A 103 -10.26 -11.95 -18.33
N LEU A 104 -9.36 -12.58 -17.57
CA LEU A 104 -8.61 -11.87 -16.54
C LEU A 104 -7.47 -11.06 -17.15
N GLY A 105 -7.31 -9.82 -16.71
CA GLY A 105 -6.19 -8.97 -17.12
C GLY A 105 -4.83 -9.55 -16.71
N LYS A 106 -3.78 -9.25 -17.48
CA LYS A 106 -2.41 -9.78 -17.30
C LYS A 106 -1.88 -9.64 -15.86
N GLU A 107 -2.12 -8.51 -15.20
CA GLU A 107 -1.67 -8.28 -13.84
C GLU A 107 -2.40 -9.18 -12.82
N VAL A 108 -3.71 -9.38 -13.00
CA VAL A 108 -4.49 -10.29 -12.16
C VAL A 108 -4.01 -11.73 -12.32
N GLN A 109 -3.71 -12.16 -13.55
CA GLN A 109 -3.14 -13.47 -13.83
C GLN A 109 -1.77 -13.63 -13.15
N ARG A 110 -0.87 -12.64 -13.28
CA ARG A 110 0.45 -12.63 -12.65
C ARG A 110 0.34 -12.77 -11.15
N ARG A 111 -0.47 -11.93 -10.48
CA ARG A 111 -0.68 -11.99 -9.02
C ARG A 111 -1.30 -13.30 -8.58
N SER A 112 -2.23 -13.86 -9.35
CA SER A 112 -2.83 -15.16 -9.05
C SER A 112 -1.80 -16.29 -9.13
N LEU A 113 -0.89 -16.26 -10.10
CA LEU A 113 0.19 -17.26 -10.23
C LEU A 113 1.20 -17.13 -9.08
N VAL A 114 1.69 -15.92 -8.80
CA VAL A 114 2.61 -15.67 -7.68
C VAL A 114 1.95 -16.08 -6.36
N GLY A 115 0.70 -15.70 -6.14
CA GLY A 115 -0.02 -16.05 -4.92
C GLY A 115 -0.20 -17.55 -4.74
N SER A 116 -0.53 -18.27 -5.81
CA SER A 116 -0.62 -19.73 -5.77
C SER A 116 0.73 -20.39 -5.46
N PHE A 117 1.83 -19.83 -6.00
CA PHE A 117 3.18 -20.30 -5.70
C PHE A 117 3.54 -20.12 -4.23
N VAL A 118 3.36 -18.90 -3.68
CA VAL A 118 3.76 -18.61 -2.28
C VAL A 118 2.89 -19.33 -1.26
N LEU A 119 1.69 -19.78 -1.64
CA LEU A 119 0.81 -20.61 -0.80
C LEU A 119 1.04 -22.12 -0.97
N SER A 120 1.88 -22.55 -1.91
CA SER A 120 2.14 -23.96 -2.15
C SER A 120 3.01 -24.59 -1.06
N ALA A 121 2.93 -25.93 -0.94
CA ALA A 121 3.77 -26.69 -0.02
C ALA A 121 5.25 -26.46 -0.33
N GLY A 122 6.06 -26.20 0.70
CA GLY A 122 7.49 -25.89 0.59
C GLY A 122 7.79 -24.39 0.37
N SER A 123 6.86 -23.62 -0.18
CA SER A 123 7.02 -22.16 -0.36
C SER A 123 6.36 -21.36 0.74
N TYR A 124 5.35 -21.92 1.38
CA TYR A 124 4.54 -21.23 2.41
C TYR A 124 5.39 -20.73 3.58
N GLU A 125 6.21 -21.58 4.18
CA GLU A 125 7.07 -21.24 5.31
C GLU A 125 8.19 -20.29 4.89
N GLU A 126 8.70 -20.47 3.67
CA GLU A 126 9.81 -19.67 3.17
C GLU A 126 9.40 -18.24 2.82
N TYR A 127 8.22 -18.04 2.24
CA TYR A 127 7.77 -16.74 1.74
C TYR A 127 6.64 -16.17 2.59
N TYR A 128 5.46 -16.82 2.62
CA TYR A 128 4.27 -16.24 3.21
C TYR A 128 4.40 -16.06 4.73
N GLN A 129 4.92 -17.06 5.42
CA GLN A 129 5.10 -16.99 6.87
C GLN A 129 6.13 -15.91 7.26
N LYS A 130 7.26 -15.83 6.55
CA LYS A 130 8.26 -14.78 6.80
C LYS A 130 7.71 -13.39 6.51
N ALA A 131 6.98 -13.22 5.41
CA ALA A 131 6.32 -11.96 5.08
C ALA A 131 5.29 -11.56 6.14
N SER A 132 4.54 -12.53 6.67
CA SER A 132 3.58 -12.28 7.76
C SER A 132 4.26 -11.82 9.05
N LEU A 133 5.41 -12.40 9.40
CA LEU A 133 6.21 -11.94 10.55
C LEU A 133 6.75 -10.52 10.32
N ALA A 134 7.27 -10.23 9.13
CA ALA A 134 7.75 -8.88 8.79
C ALA A 134 6.60 -7.85 8.79
N ARG A 135 5.39 -8.24 8.35
CA ARG A 135 4.19 -7.41 8.46
C ARG A 135 3.88 -7.02 9.90
N GLU A 136 4.02 -7.93 10.85
CA GLU A 136 3.80 -7.62 12.27
C GLU A 136 4.82 -6.58 12.80
N LEU A 137 6.06 -6.59 12.33
CA LEU A 137 7.06 -5.57 12.66
C LEU A 137 6.64 -4.19 12.11
N ILE A 138 6.19 -4.13 10.85
CA ILE A 138 5.65 -2.89 10.26
C ILE A 138 4.45 -2.37 11.07
N ARG A 139 3.50 -3.25 11.39
CA ARG A 139 2.33 -2.90 12.22
C ARG A 139 2.74 -2.35 13.58
N ASP A 140 3.75 -2.95 14.22
CA ASP A 140 4.23 -2.54 15.54
C ASP A 140 4.91 -1.17 15.51
N ASP A 141 5.60 -0.81 14.41
CA ASP A 141 6.12 0.54 14.21
C ASP A 141 5.00 1.59 14.23
N PHE A 142 3.94 1.37 13.44
CA PHE A 142 2.80 2.29 13.42
C PHE A 142 2.08 2.34 14.77
N ARG A 143 1.88 1.20 15.45
CA ARG A 143 1.28 1.16 16.77
C ARG A 143 2.06 2.02 17.78
N LYS A 144 3.39 1.89 17.81
CA LYS A 144 4.27 2.70 18.68
C LYS A 144 4.27 4.18 18.30
N ALA A 145 4.18 4.49 17.02
CA ALA A 145 4.07 5.87 16.55
C ALA A 145 2.77 6.52 17.04
N PHE A 146 1.63 5.83 16.91
CA PHE A 146 0.33 6.33 17.39
C PHE A 146 0.18 6.39 18.91
N GLU A 147 1.12 5.88 19.69
CA GLU A 147 1.21 6.18 21.13
C GLU A 147 1.67 7.62 21.39
N LYS A 148 2.29 8.28 20.41
CA LYS A 148 2.91 9.61 20.54
C LYS A 148 2.19 10.69 19.72
N VAL A 149 1.51 10.31 18.64
CA VAL A 149 0.90 11.23 17.68
C VAL A 149 -0.53 10.83 17.35
N ASP A 150 -1.33 11.79 16.92
CA ASP A 150 -2.74 11.57 16.55
C ASP A 150 -2.90 11.20 15.08
N VAL A 151 -2.04 11.74 14.23
CA VAL A 151 -2.01 11.47 12.78
C VAL A 151 -0.57 11.39 12.29
N ILE A 152 -0.37 10.71 11.16
CA ILE A 152 0.93 10.62 10.48
C ILE A 152 0.78 11.22 9.08
N VAL A 153 1.72 12.06 8.68
CA VAL A 153 1.76 12.69 7.35
C VAL A 153 2.97 12.20 6.58
N THR A 154 2.72 11.73 5.35
CA THR A 154 3.74 11.22 4.43
C THR A 154 3.46 11.71 3.01
N PRO A 155 4.47 11.72 2.11
CA PRO A 155 4.18 11.75 0.69
C PRO A 155 3.31 10.55 0.30
N THR A 156 2.50 10.69 -0.74
CA THR A 156 1.65 9.59 -1.25
C THR A 156 2.41 8.72 -2.25
N ALA A 157 3.18 9.36 -3.14
CA ALA A 157 4.02 8.71 -4.14
C ALA A 157 5.36 9.43 -4.24
N PRO A 158 6.44 8.74 -4.65
CA PRO A 158 7.76 9.36 -4.79
C PRO A 158 7.84 10.32 -5.98
N THR A 159 6.98 10.18 -6.97
CA THR A 159 6.98 11.03 -8.19
C THR A 159 5.60 11.67 -8.42
N VAL A 160 5.55 12.64 -9.33
CA VAL A 160 4.30 13.17 -9.87
C VAL A 160 3.67 12.19 -10.86
N ALA A 161 2.39 12.40 -11.20
CA ALA A 161 1.70 11.57 -12.19
C ALA A 161 2.47 11.56 -13.53
N TRP A 162 2.68 10.39 -14.09
CA TRP A 162 3.31 10.18 -15.40
C TRP A 162 2.29 10.16 -16.54
N LYS A 163 2.76 10.34 -17.76
CA LYS A 163 1.92 10.24 -18.96
C LYS A 163 1.51 8.80 -19.22
N ILE A 164 0.35 8.61 -19.85
CA ILE A 164 -0.13 7.29 -20.27
C ILE A 164 0.93 6.63 -21.16
N GLY A 165 1.38 5.44 -20.79
CA GLY A 165 2.40 4.67 -21.52
C GLY A 165 3.86 5.03 -21.19
N GLU A 166 4.13 6.05 -20.38
CA GLU A 166 5.49 6.50 -20.08
C GLU A 166 6.33 5.46 -19.33
N LYS A 167 5.73 4.71 -18.40
CA LYS A 167 6.43 3.65 -17.65
C LYS A 167 6.52 2.32 -18.40
N GLY A 168 5.93 2.23 -19.59
CA GLY A 168 6.01 1.05 -20.46
C GLY A 168 5.56 -0.24 -19.76
N ASP A 169 6.30 -1.32 -20.08
CA ASP A 169 6.04 -2.67 -19.54
C ASP A 169 6.92 -3.02 -18.34
N ASP A 170 7.55 -2.04 -17.67
CA ASP A 170 8.33 -2.29 -16.45
C ASP A 170 7.44 -2.30 -15.18
N PRO A 171 7.08 -3.49 -14.67
CA PRO A 171 6.26 -3.59 -13.46
C PRO A 171 6.97 -3.05 -12.22
N MET A 172 8.31 -3.16 -12.15
CA MET A 172 9.06 -2.73 -10.97
C MET A 172 9.02 -1.21 -10.81
N ALA A 173 9.14 -0.46 -11.92
CA ALA A 173 9.01 0.99 -11.89
C ALA A 173 7.62 1.44 -11.42
N ALA A 174 6.56 0.69 -11.80
CA ALA A 174 5.21 0.96 -11.33
C ALA A 174 5.03 0.58 -9.83
N TYR A 175 5.64 -0.52 -9.39
CA TYR A 175 5.52 -0.99 -8.00
C TYR A 175 6.21 -0.06 -6.99
N LEU A 176 7.31 0.58 -7.38
CA LEU A 176 8.02 1.53 -6.52
C LEU A 176 7.21 2.81 -6.22
N GLU A 177 6.19 3.12 -7.03
CA GLU A 177 5.30 4.24 -6.74
C GLU A 177 4.43 4.01 -5.49
N ASP A 178 4.23 2.76 -5.10
CA ASP A 178 3.42 2.39 -3.94
C ASP A 178 4.22 2.38 -2.62
N VAL A 179 5.53 2.73 -2.66
CA VAL A 179 6.44 2.57 -1.52
C VAL A 179 5.97 3.29 -0.25
N PHE A 180 5.26 4.39 -0.39
CA PHE A 180 4.77 5.20 0.74
C PHE A 180 3.39 4.77 1.24
N THR A 181 2.56 4.14 0.41
CA THR A 181 1.19 3.76 0.77
C THR A 181 1.06 2.32 1.27
N VAL A 182 1.89 1.44 0.75
CA VAL A 182 1.91 0.01 1.10
C VAL A 182 2.11 -0.26 2.59
N PRO A 183 3.05 0.41 3.32
CA PRO A 183 3.25 0.13 4.73
C PRO A 183 2.02 0.40 5.59
N ALA A 184 1.27 1.48 5.32
CA ALA A 184 0.02 1.79 6.02
C ALA A 184 -1.04 0.71 5.78
N SER A 185 -1.20 0.25 4.51
CA SER A 185 -2.10 -0.85 4.16
C SER A 185 -1.73 -2.16 4.85
N LEU A 186 -0.43 -2.50 4.94
CA LEU A 186 0.07 -3.68 5.66
C LEU A 186 -0.20 -3.59 7.16
N ALA A 187 -0.11 -2.41 7.74
CA ALA A 187 -0.42 -2.16 9.15
C ALA A 187 -1.92 -2.28 9.45
N GLY A 188 -2.78 -2.16 8.44
CA GLY A 188 -4.25 -2.23 8.60
C GLY A 188 -4.88 -0.89 8.98
N LEU A 189 -4.29 0.19 8.50
CA LEU A 189 -4.73 1.59 8.69
C LEU A 189 -5.62 2.03 7.53
#